data_4635b4671f3d7d5d6a9641cc947452ee
#
_entry.id   4635b4671f3d7d5d6a9641cc947452ee
#
_cell.length_a   1.000
_cell.length_b   1.000
_cell.length_c   1.000
_cell.angle_alpha   90.00
_cell.angle_beta   90.00
_cell.angle_gamma   90.00
#
_symmetry.space_group_name_H-M   'P 1'
#
loop_
_entity.id
_entity.type
_entity.pdbx_description
1 polymer ?
#
loop_
_entity_poly.entity_id
_entity_poly.type
_entity_poly.pdbx_seq_one_letter_code
_entity_poly.pdbx_strand_id
1 'polypeptide(L)'
;MQSQRSVVDVVPTHVVREGGGFKVRRPYRMGKVKSPFLLIDEMGPSEYGPGEALGAPWHPHRGFETVTYLLDGRMRHEDLSLIHI
;
A
#
# COMPACT_ATOMS: atom_id res chain seq x y z
N MET A 1 2.41 -3.32 -33.25
CA MET A 1 2.58 -4.49 -32.38
C MET A 1 2.93 -4.06 -30.98
N GLN A 2 2.19 -4.53 -29.99
CA GLN A 2 2.48 -4.22 -28.58
C GLN A 2 3.54 -5.16 -28.05
N SER A 3 4.53 -4.59 -27.39
CA SER A 3 5.52 -5.38 -26.66
C SER A 3 4.92 -5.90 -25.35
N GLN A 4 5.13 -7.16 -25.07
CA GLN A 4 4.81 -7.73 -23.79
C GLN A 4 5.95 -7.46 -22.81
N ARG A 5 5.59 -7.06 -21.59
CA ARG A 5 6.58 -6.91 -20.52
C ARG A 5 6.73 -8.25 -19.80
N SER A 6 7.93 -8.67 -19.61
CA SER A 6 8.23 -9.89 -18.88
C SER A 6 8.52 -9.57 -17.42
N VAL A 7 8.30 -10.58 -16.57
CA VAL A 7 8.70 -10.49 -15.17
C VAL A 7 10.22 -10.62 -15.10
N VAL A 8 10.88 -9.62 -14.50
CA VAL A 8 12.34 -9.62 -14.38
C VAL A 8 12.83 -10.03 -12.99
N ASP A 9 11.95 -9.98 -11.99
CA ASP A 9 12.29 -10.35 -10.62
C ASP A 9 11.02 -10.70 -9.86
N VAL A 10 11.13 -11.64 -8.94
CA VAL A 10 10.08 -11.97 -7.97
C VAL A 10 10.68 -11.79 -6.58
N VAL A 11 10.14 -10.83 -5.84
CA VAL A 11 10.67 -10.45 -4.54
C VAL A 11 9.84 -11.07 -3.43
N PRO A 12 10.46 -11.82 -2.50
CA PRO A 12 9.76 -12.33 -1.34
C PRO A 12 9.16 -11.19 -0.50
N THR A 13 8.04 -11.49 0.13
CA THR A 13 7.32 -10.53 0.97
C THR A 13 7.21 -11.07 2.39
N HIS A 14 6.92 -10.16 3.31
CA HIS A 14 6.63 -10.48 4.70
C HIS A 14 5.48 -9.62 5.19
N VAL A 15 4.82 -10.09 6.24
CA VAL A 15 3.71 -9.37 6.85
C VAL A 15 4.24 -8.51 7.99
N VAL A 16 3.88 -7.24 7.98
CA VAL A 16 4.19 -6.29 9.07
C VAL A 16 2.90 -5.63 9.54
N ARG A 17 2.92 -5.07 10.74
CA ARG A 17 1.82 -4.28 11.26
C ARG A 17 2.15 -2.81 11.17
N GLU A 18 1.18 -2.04 10.74
CA GLU A 18 1.32 -0.60 10.56
C GLU A 18 0.16 0.14 11.23
N GLY A 19 0.34 1.44 11.44
CA GLY A 19 -0.70 2.31 11.97
C GLY A 19 -1.29 1.81 13.29
N GLY A 20 -2.60 1.61 13.31
CA GLY A 20 -3.34 1.10 14.47
C GLY A 20 -3.23 -0.41 14.67
N GLY A 21 -2.36 -1.10 13.94
CA GLY A 21 -2.16 -2.54 14.04
C GLY A 21 -2.67 -3.34 12.85
N PHE A 22 -3.04 -2.70 11.76
CA PHE A 22 -3.45 -3.42 10.55
C PHE A 22 -2.26 -4.08 9.87
N LYS A 23 -2.52 -5.20 9.20
CA LYS A 23 -1.47 -5.97 8.53
C LYS A 23 -1.29 -5.51 7.11
N VAL A 24 -0.04 -5.39 6.70
CA VAL A 24 0.34 -5.19 5.31
C VAL A 24 1.33 -6.25 4.88
N ARG A 25 1.30 -6.60 3.61
CA ARG A 25 2.32 -7.45 3.00
C ARG A 25 3.29 -6.54 2.26
N ARG A 26 4.54 -6.64 2.65
CA ARG A 26 5.60 -5.75 2.15
C ARG A 26 6.74 -6.57 1.57
N PRO A 27 7.27 -6.22 0.38
CA PRO A 27 8.46 -6.89 -0.13
C PRO A 27 9.67 -6.61 0.77
N TYR A 28 10.54 -7.60 0.90
CA TYR A 28 11.77 -7.43 1.67
C TYR A 28 12.69 -6.38 1.05
N ARG A 29 12.60 -6.22 -0.27
CA ARG A 29 13.32 -5.20 -1.03
C ARG A 29 12.48 -4.83 -2.25
N MET A 30 12.81 -3.72 -2.89
CA MET A 30 12.03 -3.26 -4.07
C MET A 30 12.45 -3.95 -5.37
N GLY A 31 13.43 -4.87 -5.34
CA GLY A 31 13.90 -5.54 -6.53
C GLY A 31 14.82 -4.68 -7.40
N LYS A 32 14.99 -5.08 -8.65
CA LYS A 32 15.92 -4.43 -9.59
C LYS A 32 15.35 -3.13 -10.14
N VAL A 33 14.05 -3.06 -10.34
CA VAL A 33 13.38 -1.90 -10.94
C VAL A 33 12.45 -1.31 -9.89
N LYS A 34 12.95 -0.36 -9.14
CA LYS A 34 12.22 0.27 -8.03
C LYS A 34 11.82 1.71 -8.28
N SER A 35 12.65 2.48 -8.97
CA SER A 35 12.34 3.89 -9.25
C SER A 35 11.15 4.01 -10.19
N PRO A 36 10.17 4.89 -9.94
CA PRO A 36 10.17 5.95 -8.92
C PRO A 36 9.63 5.51 -7.54
N PHE A 37 9.43 4.22 -7.31
CA PHE A 37 8.79 3.74 -6.08
C PHE A 37 9.81 3.54 -4.96
N LEU A 38 9.47 4.05 -3.78
CA LEU A 38 10.27 3.88 -2.56
C LEU A 38 9.79 2.67 -1.75
N LEU A 39 8.48 2.43 -1.77
CA LEU A 39 7.83 1.39 -0.98
C LEU A 39 6.56 0.95 -1.68
N ILE A 40 6.20 -0.31 -1.55
CA ILE A 40 4.91 -0.82 -1.94
C ILE A 40 4.38 -1.73 -0.83
N ASP A 41 3.13 -1.52 -0.46
CA ASP A 41 2.44 -2.32 0.56
C ASP A 41 1.13 -2.83 -0.01
N GLU A 42 0.83 -4.10 0.24
CA GLU A 42 -0.47 -4.69 -0.05
C GLU A 42 -1.27 -4.81 1.24
N MET A 43 -2.47 -4.24 1.26
CA MET A 43 -3.41 -4.34 2.37
C MET A 43 -4.56 -5.26 1.99
N GLY A 44 -4.76 -6.30 2.78
CA GLY A 44 -5.77 -7.30 2.49
C GLY A 44 -5.28 -8.45 1.63
N PRO A 45 -6.22 -9.31 1.09
CA PRO A 45 -7.65 -9.19 1.35
C PRO A 45 -8.01 -9.44 2.82
N SER A 46 -8.92 -8.62 3.33
CA SER A 46 -9.43 -8.72 4.70
C SER A 46 -10.88 -8.27 4.76
N GLU A 47 -11.67 -8.90 5.61
CA GLU A 47 -13.03 -8.50 5.87
C GLU A 47 -13.15 -7.92 7.26
N TYR A 48 -13.83 -6.77 7.36
CA TYR A 48 -14.09 -6.10 8.62
C TYR A 48 -15.57 -5.82 8.76
N GLY A 49 -16.13 -6.15 9.92
CA GLY A 49 -17.45 -5.69 10.28
C GLY A 49 -17.47 -4.19 10.59
N PRO A 50 -18.65 -3.60 10.79
CA PRO A 50 -18.75 -2.18 11.12
C PRO A 50 -17.92 -1.82 12.35
N GLY A 51 -17.05 -0.82 12.22
CA GLY A 51 -16.19 -0.35 13.30
C GLY A 51 -14.99 -1.23 13.64
N GLU A 52 -14.77 -2.32 12.92
CA GLU A 52 -13.66 -3.24 13.19
C GLU A 52 -12.37 -2.90 12.44
N ALA A 53 -12.47 -2.13 11.38
CA ALA A 53 -11.29 -1.80 10.58
C ALA A 53 -10.28 -0.99 11.41
N LEU A 54 -9.04 -1.45 11.40
CA LEU A 54 -7.94 -0.76 12.05
C LEU A 54 -7.39 0.29 11.11
N GLY A 55 -7.35 1.53 11.56
CA GLY A 55 -6.81 2.62 10.80
C GLY A 55 -5.39 2.98 11.20
N ALA A 56 -4.88 4.04 10.58
CA ALA A 56 -3.63 4.66 10.97
C ALA A 56 -3.90 6.07 11.50
N PRO A 57 -3.24 6.45 12.61
CA PRO A 57 -3.32 7.84 13.08
C PRO A 57 -2.62 8.77 12.09
N TRP A 58 -2.82 10.08 12.28
CA TRP A 58 -2.10 11.08 11.50
C TRP A 58 -0.60 10.86 11.61
N HIS A 59 0.07 10.84 10.47
CA HIS A 59 1.51 10.66 10.38
C HIS A 59 2.05 11.39 9.15
N PRO A 60 3.32 11.82 9.17
CA PRO A 60 3.88 12.59 8.07
C PRO A 60 4.35 11.71 6.91
N HIS A 61 4.23 12.25 5.70
CA HIS A 61 4.86 11.73 4.48
C HIS A 61 5.74 12.82 3.90
N ARG A 62 6.95 12.92 4.39
CA ARG A 62 7.85 14.01 4.02
C ARG A 62 8.68 13.66 2.81
N GLY A 63 8.54 14.44 1.75
CA GLY A 63 9.38 14.33 0.56
C GLY A 63 8.96 13.26 -0.42
N PHE A 64 7.77 12.65 -0.26
CA PHE A 64 7.25 11.67 -1.23
C PHE A 64 5.73 11.73 -1.31
N GLU A 65 5.20 11.16 -2.37
CA GLU A 65 3.76 11.05 -2.61
C GLU A 65 3.31 9.61 -2.42
N THR A 66 2.02 9.45 -2.08
CA THR A 66 1.39 8.14 -1.99
C THR A 66 0.36 7.96 -3.09
N VAL A 67 0.28 6.75 -3.63
CA VAL A 67 -0.71 6.35 -4.61
C VAL A 67 -1.38 5.09 -4.11
N THR A 68 -2.70 5.11 -4.04
CA THR A 68 -3.49 3.95 -3.67
C THR A 68 -4.13 3.34 -4.92
N TYR A 69 -3.94 2.04 -5.10
CA TYR A 69 -4.58 1.27 -6.15
C TYR A 69 -5.51 0.24 -5.52
N LEU A 70 -6.83 0.42 -5.68
CA LEU A 70 -7.82 -0.49 -5.11
C LEU A 70 -8.15 -1.59 -6.12
N LEU A 71 -8.00 -2.82 -5.69
CA LEU A 71 -8.48 -3.99 -6.46
C LEU A 71 -9.93 -4.29 -6.13
N ASP A 72 -10.34 -4.07 -4.90
CA ASP A 72 -11.70 -4.29 -4.42
C ASP A 72 -11.93 -3.49 -3.14
N GLY A 73 -13.18 -3.14 -2.86
CA GLY A 73 -13.54 -2.47 -1.63
C GLY A 73 -13.43 -0.95 -1.68
N ARG A 74 -13.35 -0.36 -0.51
CA ARG A 74 -13.26 1.09 -0.32
C ARG A 74 -12.21 1.42 0.72
N MET A 75 -11.57 2.57 0.54
CA MET A 75 -10.63 3.12 1.50
C MET A 75 -10.92 4.59 1.69
N ARG A 76 -10.87 5.06 2.94
CA ARG A 76 -10.95 6.47 3.27
C ARG A 76 -9.56 6.96 3.65
N HIS A 77 -9.11 8.00 2.98
CA HIS A 77 -7.85 8.67 3.25
C HIS A 77 -8.11 10.14 3.53
N GLU A 78 -7.48 10.66 4.57
CA GLU A 78 -7.53 12.07 4.93
C GLU A 78 -6.13 12.65 4.92
N ASP A 79 -5.98 13.84 4.37
CA ASP A 79 -4.75 14.61 4.44
C ASP A 79 -5.06 16.07 4.79
N LEU A 80 -4.06 16.93 4.81
CA LEU A 80 -4.25 18.33 5.15
C LEU A 80 -5.07 19.10 4.09
N SER A 81 -5.27 18.53 2.92
CA SER A 81 -6.02 19.16 1.83
C SER A 81 -7.48 18.74 1.82
N LEU A 82 -7.75 17.44 1.78
CA LEU A 82 -9.09 16.89 1.54
C LEU A 82 -9.26 15.51 2.19
N ILE A 83 -10.52 15.07 2.23
CA ILE A 83 -10.88 13.68 2.52
C ILE A 83 -11.09 12.98 1.18
N HIS A 84 -10.45 11.85 0.99
CA HIS A 84 -10.52 11.03 -0.21
C HIS A 84 -11.13 9.66 0.11
N ILE A 85 -12.08 9.24 -0.69
CA ILE A 85 -12.74 7.94 -0.52
C ILE A 85 -12.60 7.12 -1.80
#